data_6f53e600b54d59131db9592269c4b0c6
#
_entry.id   6f53e600b54d59131db9592269c4b0c6
#
_cell.length_a   1.000
_cell.length_b   1.000
_cell.length_c   1.000
_cell.angle_alpha   90.00
_cell.angle_beta   90.00
_cell.angle_gamma   90.00
#
_symmetry.space_group_name_H-M   'P 1'
#
loop_
_entity.id
_entity.type
_entity.pdbx_description
1 polymer ?
#
loop_
_entity_poly.entity_id
_entity_poly.type
_entity_poly.pdbx_seq_one_letter_code
_entity_poly.pdbx_strand_id
1 'polypeptide(L)'
;MQQFTDMEKSDLGRESIMNISLICFTRDGFETMKRINDTLSGASEAFANASCPEHRDRSAKTEDRSCEGGTLYKSLWIAGRYALQLAATDAGVPYQAVPEGGLSEWTKEAFLRDDALIFVGACGIAVRSIAPYVRDKFQDPAVVCVDEAGQFVIPLLSGHVGGANRLAEMVASGIGAVPVVTTATDVEKKFAVDVFAKDHGFVITDRKLAKEISADILAGEPVGVFTDFGFSAWKKIPEGLFEDRICKRNLWITVSGKEKKGIPENRVLRLIPRCVALGIGCKRGTPVEKIRTAVESAMERNGIDLRSVFAAASIDIKKQEQGLIEFAKELQVPFLTFSSEELNGQPGDFPESEFVQKTTGTGNVCERSAVAVCRLGVRASECRILIHKEAEDGVTVAAAYYMIGKSGEKCGSGRKIERIE
;
A
#
# COMPACT_ATOMS: atom_id res chain seq x y z
N MET A 1 21.09 26.70 -2.31
CA MET A 1 21.46 25.53 -3.12
C MET A 1 21.69 24.27 -2.28
N GLN A 2 21.53 24.35 -0.96
CA GLN A 2 21.75 23.25 0.01
C GLN A 2 20.45 22.71 0.64
N GLN A 3 19.28 23.25 0.31
CA GLN A 3 17.99 22.83 0.85
C GLN A 3 17.19 21.85 -0.03
N PHE A 4 17.69 21.50 -1.22
CA PHE A 4 17.01 20.56 -2.13
C PHE A 4 17.55 19.13 -2.09
N THR A 5 18.69 18.89 -1.45
CA THR A 5 19.33 17.56 -1.38
C THR A 5 18.77 16.65 -0.28
N ASP A 6 18.05 17.19 0.71
CA ASP A 6 17.51 16.40 1.83
C ASP A 6 16.09 15.85 1.60
N MET A 7 15.40 16.29 0.55
CA MET A 7 14.07 15.80 0.20
C MET A 7 14.10 14.49 -0.61
N GLU A 8 15.23 14.13 -1.22
CA GLU A 8 15.35 12.96 -2.11
C GLU A 8 15.69 11.64 -1.40
N LYS A 9 16.06 11.69 -0.13
CA LYS A 9 16.45 10.47 0.62
C LYS A 9 15.31 9.79 1.37
N SER A 10 14.12 10.39 1.46
CA SER A 10 13.03 9.89 2.32
C SER A 10 11.96 9.03 1.63
N ASP A 11 11.91 8.96 0.29
CA ASP A 11 10.80 8.32 -0.43
C ASP A 11 11.12 6.96 -1.10
N LEU A 12 12.37 6.54 -1.07
CA LEU A 12 12.82 5.27 -1.66
C LEU A 12 13.07 4.23 -0.57
N GLY A 13 12.05 3.53 -0.16
CA GLY A 13 12.16 2.46 0.84
C GLY A 13 11.43 2.81 2.14
N ARG A 14 10.23 3.39 2.06
CA ARG A 14 9.36 3.45 3.23
C ARG A 14 8.97 2.02 3.59
N GLU A 15 9.65 1.51 4.59
CA GLU A 15 9.05 0.55 5.52
C GLU A 15 7.63 1.05 5.80
N SER A 16 6.64 0.17 5.85
CA SER A 16 5.28 0.54 6.16
C SER A 16 5.23 1.10 7.58
N ILE A 17 5.48 2.40 7.70
CA ILE A 17 5.38 3.13 8.97
C ILE A 17 3.91 3.28 9.28
N MET A 18 3.47 2.69 10.38
CA MET A 18 2.12 2.86 10.90
C MET A 18 2.15 3.73 12.15
N ASN A 19 1.44 4.85 12.12
CA ASN A 19 1.29 5.74 13.26
C ASN A 19 -0.02 5.43 13.98
N ILE A 20 0.05 5.12 15.27
CA ILE A 20 -1.12 4.87 16.12
C ILE A 20 -1.09 5.83 17.31
N SER A 21 -2.17 6.58 17.50
CA SER A 21 -2.40 7.33 18.73
C SER A 21 -3.40 6.62 19.64
N LEU A 22 -3.03 6.45 20.89
CA LEU A 22 -3.87 5.91 21.96
C LEU A 22 -4.24 7.05 22.91
N ILE A 23 -5.49 7.16 23.31
CA ILE A 23 -5.95 8.17 24.27
C ILE A 23 -6.83 7.56 25.34
N CYS A 24 -6.62 7.97 26.59
CA CYS A 24 -7.47 7.61 27.72
C CYS A 24 -7.88 8.83 28.54
N PHE A 25 -8.85 8.67 29.44
CA PHE A 25 -9.50 9.75 30.17
C PHE A 25 -9.45 9.56 31.69
N THR A 26 -9.16 8.36 32.15
CA THR A 26 -9.22 7.95 33.56
C THR A 26 -8.00 7.13 33.94
N ARG A 27 -7.85 6.85 35.25
CA ARG A 27 -6.80 5.99 35.77
C ARG A 27 -6.91 4.57 35.27
N ASP A 28 -8.10 4.00 35.31
CA ASP A 28 -8.33 2.59 34.89
C ASP A 28 -8.14 2.46 33.38
N GLY A 29 -8.58 3.46 32.61
CA GLY A 29 -8.29 3.56 31.18
C GLY A 29 -6.80 3.66 30.87
N PHE A 30 -6.00 4.31 31.73
CA PHE A 30 -4.56 4.36 31.54
C PHE A 30 -3.89 2.98 31.76
N GLU A 31 -4.32 2.22 32.76
CA GLU A 31 -3.82 0.84 32.95
C GLU A 31 -4.15 -0.04 31.76
N THR A 32 -5.36 0.07 31.24
CA THR A 32 -5.77 -0.62 30.02
C THR A 32 -4.97 -0.16 28.80
N MET A 33 -4.70 1.15 28.65
CA MET A 33 -3.87 1.70 27.57
C MET A 33 -2.44 1.14 27.61
N LYS A 34 -1.84 0.95 28.79
CA LYS A 34 -0.51 0.32 28.95
C LYS A 34 -0.52 -1.12 28.40
N ARG A 35 -1.52 -1.93 28.78
CA ARG A 35 -1.67 -3.31 28.27
C ARG A 35 -1.79 -3.36 26.74
N ILE A 36 -2.54 -2.42 26.17
CA ILE A 36 -2.66 -2.28 24.70
C ILE A 36 -1.30 -1.90 24.09
N ASN A 37 -0.61 -0.93 24.67
CA ASN A 37 0.72 -0.53 24.21
C ASN A 37 1.72 -1.68 24.19
N ASP A 38 1.74 -2.52 25.23
CA ASP A 38 2.61 -3.67 25.32
C ASP A 38 2.26 -4.73 24.27
N THR A 39 0.96 -4.97 24.06
CA THR A 39 0.46 -5.84 22.98
C THR A 39 0.95 -5.39 21.61
N LEU A 40 0.79 -4.10 21.31
CA LEU A 40 1.22 -3.53 20.03
C LEU A 40 2.76 -3.53 19.86
N SER A 41 3.50 -3.45 20.95
CA SER A 41 4.98 -3.55 20.92
C SER A 41 5.44 -4.95 20.53
N GLY A 42 4.79 -5.99 21.03
CA GLY A 42 5.09 -7.39 20.67
C GLY A 42 4.65 -7.79 19.26
N ALA A 43 3.72 -7.05 18.68
CA ALA A 43 3.12 -7.35 17.38
C ALA A 43 3.69 -6.51 16.21
N SER A 44 4.73 -5.69 16.44
CA SER A 44 5.22 -4.71 15.47
C SER A 44 5.57 -5.30 14.10
N GLU A 45 6.23 -6.48 14.05
CA GLU A 45 6.57 -7.16 12.80
C GLU A 45 5.34 -7.68 12.02
N ALA A 46 4.33 -8.17 12.73
CA ALA A 46 3.12 -8.71 12.12
C ALA A 46 2.20 -7.62 11.56
N PHE A 47 2.24 -6.40 12.14
CA PHE A 47 1.36 -5.30 11.78
C PHE A 47 1.89 -4.45 10.63
N ALA A 48 3.18 -4.20 10.60
CA ALA A 48 3.85 -3.43 9.55
C ALA A 48 3.64 -4.03 8.16
N ASN A 49 3.53 -5.36 8.09
CA ASN A 49 3.28 -6.10 6.85
C ASN A 49 1.81 -6.06 6.36
N ALA A 50 0.89 -5.44 7.10
CA ALA A 50 -0.55 -5.59 6.86
C ALA A 50 -1.33 -4.31 6.55
N SER A 51 -0.77 -3.13 6.74
CA SER A 51 -1.54 -1.88 6.73
C SER A 51 -0.73 -0.72 6.14
N CYS A 52 -0.55 -0.65 4.83
CA CYS A 52 -0.10 0.58 4.18
C CYS A 52 -1.27 1.19 3.39
N PRO A 53 -1.90 2.29 3.83
CA PRO A 53 -2.76 3.08 2.98
C PRO A 53 -1.87 3.93 2.07
N GLU A 54 -1.76 3.55 0.81
CA GLU A 54 -1.28 4.45 -0.24
C GLU A 54 -2.27 5.62 -0.36
N HIS A 55 -1.77 6.83 -0.22
CA HIS A 55 -2.39 8.15 -0.35
C HIS A 55 -2.81 8.86 0.94
N ARG A 56 -1.80 9.42 1.61
CA ARG A 56 -1.96 10.70 2.32
C ARG A 56 -0.81 11.62 1.94
N ASP A 57 -1.14 12.80 1.43
CA ASP A 57 -0.20 13.89 1.25
C ASP A 57 0.31 14.32 2.63
N ARG A 58 1.57 13.98 2.94
CA ARG A 58 2.19 14.26 4.23
C ARG A 58 3.32 15.25 4.05
N SER A 59 3.01 16.53 4.22
CA SER A 59 4.01 17.56 4.47
C SER A 59 4.16 17.80 5.97
N ALA A 60 5.00 17.02 6.66
CA ALA A 60 5.54 17.40 7.97
C ALA A 60 6.81 16.59 8.26
N LYS A 61 7.86 17.32 8.60
CA LYS A 61 9.20 16.82 8.91
C LYS A 61 9.24 16.16 10.29
N THR A 62 9.87 14.99 10.39
CA THR A 62 10.48 14.53 11.65
C THR A 62 11.80 13.81 11.36
N GLU A 63 12.78 14.06 12.23
CA GLU A 63 14.19 13.69 12.11
C GLU A 63 14.45 12.20 12.36
N ASP A 64 15.41 11.73 11.61
CA ASP A 64 16.32 10.59 11.64
C ASP A 64 16.26 9.59 12.81
N ARG A 65 16.01 8.29 12.47
CA ARG A 65 16.59 7.10 13.14
C ARG A 65 16.44 5.87 12.22
N SER A 66 17.56 5.21 12.01
CA SER A 66 17.71 3.93 11.29
C SER A 66 17.06 2.78 12.06
N CYS A 67 16.08 2.08 11.48
CA CYS A 67 15.53 0.82 12.00
C CYS A 67 15.17 -0.13 10.87
N GLU A 68 15.50 -1.41 11.06
CA GLU A 68 15.18 -2.51 10.16
C GLU A 68 13.82 -3.13 10.53
N GLY A 69 12.89 -3.31 9.56
CA GLY A 69 11.56 -3.88 9.75
C GLY A 69 10.47 -2.81 9.78
N GLY A 70 9.22 -3.16 9.40
CA GLY A 70 8.10 -2.21 9.44
C GLY A 70 7.96 -1.57 10.82
N THR A 71 8.02 -0.24 10.88
CA THR A 71 8.09 0.50 12.15
C THR A 71 6.72 0.97 12.58
N LEU A 72 6.31 0.58 13.79
CA LEU A 72 5.09 1.03 14.44
C LEU A 72 5.42 2.18 15.40
N TYR A 73 4.99 3.39 15.07
CA TYR A 73 5.07 4.54 15.97
C TYR A 73 3.79 4.64 16.80
N LYS A 74 3.95 4.69 18.11
CA LYS A 74 2.85 4.82 19.07
C LYS A 74 2.99 6.11 19.87
N SER A 75 1.89 6.84 19.98
CA SER A 75 1.79 8.02 20.85
C SER A 75 0.72 7.77 21.91
N LEU A 76 1.07 7.88 23.17
CA LEU A 76 0.16 7.68 24.30
C LEU A 76 -0.29 9.05 24.83
N TRP A 77 -1.60 9.26 24.93
CA TRP A 77 -2.19 10.53 25.30
C TRP A 77 -3.16 10.38 26.47
N ILE A 78 -3.17 11.36 27.34
CA ILE A 78 -4.09 11.43 28.47
C ILE A 78 -4.86 12.73 28.40
N ALA A 79 -6.19 12.65 28.42
CA ALA A 79 -7.07 13.79 28.42
C ALA A 79 -7.69 14.04 29.80
N GLY A 80 -8.07 15.30 30.06
CA GLY A 80 -8.79 15.68 31.25
C GLY A 80 -7.96 15.79 32.52
N ARG A 81 -8.66 15.85 33.66
CA ARG A 81 -8.03 16.10 34.99
C ARG A 81 -7.03 15.03 35.41
N TYR A 82 -7.15 13.81 34.90
CA TYR A 82 -6.25 12.73 35.26
C TYR A 82 -4.81 12.96 34.75
N ALA A 83 -4.63 13.64 33.62
CA ALA A 83 -3.31 13.99 33.10
C ALA A 83 -2.48 14.79 34.13
N LEU A 84 -3.12 15.69 34.87
CA LEU A 84 -2.47 16.50 35.91
C LEU A 84 -2.09 15.67 37.16
N GLN A 85 -2.88 14.65 37.48
CA GLN A 85 -2.62 13.76 38.62
C GLN A 85 -1.47 12.79 38.33
N LEU A 86 -1.40 12.29 37.09
CA LEU A 86 -0.37 11.34 36.69
C LEU A 86 1.02 11.99 36.57
N ALA A 87 1.07 13.27 36.18
CA ALA A 87 2.33 14.02 36.12
C ALA A 87 3.11 14.05 37.45
N ALA A 88 2.44 13.76 38.58
CA ALA A 88 3.04 13.66 39.90
C ALA A 88 3.55 12.26 40.28
N THR A 89 3.31 11.23 39.43
CA THR A 89 3.68 9.84 39.70
C THR A 89 4.45 9.23 38.54
N ASP A 90 5.38 8.30 38.81
CA ASP A 90 6.08 7.57 37.78
C ASP A 90 5.10 6.64 37.03
N ALA A 91 4.85 6.94 35.76
CA ALA A 91 3.86 6.24 34.95
C ALA A 91 4.41 4.94 34.32
N GLY A 92 5.72 4.71 34.36
CA GLY A 92 6.38 3.53 33.78
C GLY A 92 6.42 3.48 32.25
N VAL A 93 5.67 4.36 31.55
CA VAL A 93 5.67 4.51 30.09
C VAL A 93 5.58 6.00 29.71
N PRO A 94 6.25 6.46 28.65
CA PRO A 94 6.14 7.83 28.19
C PRO A 94 4.73 8.12 27.67
N TYR A 95 4.13 9.20 28.13
CA TYR A 95 2.82 9.71 27.67
C TYR A 95 2.84 11.22 27.51
N GLN A 96 1.84 11.75 26.82
CA GLN A 96 1.63 13.17 26.60
C GLN A 96 0.27 13.60 27.13
N ALA A 97 0.17 14.79 27.69
CA ALA A 97 -1.10 15.40 28.00
C ALA A 97 -1.72 15.99 26.72
N VAL A 98 -3.04 15.88 26.58
CA VAL A 98 -3.74 16.54 25.47
C VAL A 98 -3.49 18.04 25.53
N PRO A 99 -3.05 18.70 24.42
CA PRO A 99 -2.66 20.10 24.41
C PRO A 99 -3.81 21.06 24.71
N GLU A 100 -3.47 22.34 24.89
CA GLU A 100 -4.45 23.44 24.96
C GLU A 100 -5.31 23.42 23.67
N GLY A 101 -6.64 23.55 23.80
CA GLY A 101 -7.58 23.29 22.71
C GLY A 101 -8.40 22.02 22.91
N GLY A 102 -7.90 21.13 23.78
CA GLY A 102 -8.63 19.98 24.27
C GLY A 102 -8.76 18.84 23.25
N LEU A 103 -9.66 17.91 23.56
CA LEU A 103 -9.87 16.69 22.82
C LEU A 103 -10.23 16.93 21.34
N SER A 104 -10.94 18.00 21.03
CA SER A 104 -11.36 18.31 19.65
C SER A 104 -10.17 18.61 18.74
N GLU A 105 -9.24 19.48 19.18
CA GLU A 105 -8.07 19.84 18.38
C GLU A 105 -7.10 18.64 18.27
N TRP A 106 -6.86 17.95 19.39
CA TRP A 106 -6.08 16.70 19.37
C TRP A 106 -6.66 15.68 18.36
N THR A 107 -7.98 15.47 18.40
CA THR A 107 -8.63 14.50 17.49
C THR A 107 -8.45 14.92 16.03
N LYS A 108 -8.60 16.21 15.73
CA LYS A 108 -8.41 16.75 14.39
C LYS A 108 -7.01 16.45 13.84
N GLU A 109 -5.99 16.78 14.64
CA GLU A 109 -4.60 16.53 14.24
C GLU A 109 -4.29 15.03 14.09
N ALA A 110 -4.67 14.22 15.07
CA ALA A 110 -4.46 12.79 15.06
C ALA A 110 -5.21 12.10 13.92
N PHE A 111 -6.46 12.51 13.63
CA PHE A 111 -7.27 11.96 12.55
C PHE A 111 -6.68 12.24 11.16
N LEU A 112 -5.97 13.35 10.98
CA LEU A 112 -5.29 13.70 9.73
C LEU A 112 -3.90 13.06 9.60
N ARG A 113 -3.22 12.86 10.73
CA ARG A 113 -1.82 12.40 10.76
C ARG A 113 -1.68 10.89 10.84
N ASP A 114 -2.52 10.24 11.67
CA ASP A 114 -2.32 8.86 12.08
C ASP A 114 -3.09 7.88 11.19
N ASP A 115 -2.61 6.64 11.16
CA ASP A 115 -3.25 5.54 10.44
C ASP A 115 -4.32 4.87 11.30
N ALA A 116 -4.17 4.96 12.64
CA ALA A 116 -5.16 4.44 13.57
C ALA A 116 -5.25 5.27 14.86
N LEU A 117 -6.46 5.30 15.43
CA LEU A 117 -6.79 5.93 16.71
C LEU A 117 -7.43 4.89 17.63
N ILE A 118 -6.93 4.78 18.86
CA ILE A 118 -7.51 3.91 19.89
C ILE A 118 -7.98 4.79 21.06
N PHE A 119 -9.28 4.82 21.29
CA PHE A 119 -9.89 5.50 22.42
C PHE A 119 -10.13 4.48 23.54
N VAL A 120 -9.53 4.72 24.71
CA VAL A 120 -9.80 3.91 25.91
C VAL A 120 -10.76 4.68 26.80
N GLY A 121 -12.05 4.31 26.74
CA GLY A 121 -13.13 4.98 27.42
C GLY A 121 -14.49 4.78 26.75
N ALA A 122 -15.45 5.65 26.99
CA ALA A 122 -16.81 5.52 26.46
C ALA A 122 -16.87 5.76 24.93
N CYS A 123 -17.50 4.85 24.18
CA CYS A 123 -17.72 4.97 22.72
C CYS A 123 -18.35 6.33 22.32
N GLY A 124 -19.26 6.86 23.14
CA GLY A 124 -19.90 8.16 22.86
C GLY A 124 -18.92 9.33 22.85
N ILE A 125 -17.80 9.27 23.59
CA ILE A 125 -16.74 10.25 23.54
C ILE A 125 -15.99 10.11 22.21
N ALA A 126 -15.57 8.92 21.87
CA ALA A 126 -14.87 8.64 20.60
C ALA A 126 -15.70 9.10 19.39
N VAL A 127 -16.97 8.69 19.32
CA VAL A 127 -17.87 9.05 18.20
C VAL A 127 -18.04 10.56 18.06
N ARG A 128 -18.31 11.28 19.15
CA ARG A 128 -18.46 12.75 19.12
C ARG A 128 -17.16 13.46 18.72
N SER A 129 -16.02 12.93 19.13
CA SER A 129 -14.71 13.50 18.82
C SER A 129 -14.36 13.37 17.34
N ILE A 130 -14.64 12.22 16.70
CA ILE A 130 -14.29 11.96 15.30
C ILE A 130 -15.33 12.47 14.31
N ALA A 131 -16.61 12.59 14.71
CA ALA A 131 -17.73 12.91 13.80
C ALA A 131 -17.50 14.11 12.87
N PRO A 132 -16.88 15.23 13.30
CA PRO A 132 -16.62 16.35 12.41
C PRO A 132 -15.63 16.08 11.28
N TYR A 133 -14.82 15.03 11.38
CA TYR A 133 -13.71 14.74 10.47
C TYR A 133 -13.95 13.53 9.56
N VAL A 134 -14.99 12.75 9.82
CA VAL A 134 -15.35 11.57 9.03
C VAL A 134 -15.78 11.97 7.62
N ARG A 135 -15.13 11.37 6.60
CA ARG A 135 -15.35 11.68 5.18
C ARG A 135 -15.54 10.45 4.31
N ASP A 136 -14.52 9.58 4.24
CA ASP A 136 -14.50 8.43 3.32
C ASP A 136 -13.79 7.24 3.98
N LYS A 137 -14.43 6.08 3.94
CA LYS A 137 -13.91 4.82 4.49
C LYS A 137 -12.56 4.37 3.92
N PHE A 138 -12.12 4.93 2.78
CA PHE A 138 -10.84 4.64 2.15
C PHE A 138 -9.73 5.62 2.55
N GLN A 139 -10.10 6.77 3.13
CA GLN A 139 -9.16 7.81 3.54
C GLN A 139 -9.12 7.98 5.07
N ASP A 140 -10.24 7.73 5.73
CA ASP A 140 -10.34 7.89 7.18
C ASP A 140 -9.49 6.83 7.91
N PRO A 141 -8.84 7.18 9.03
CA PRO A 141 -8.04 6.25 9.83
C PRO A 141 -8.91 5.14 10.41
N ALA A 142 -8.27 4.04 10.80
CA ALA A 142 -8.90 3.05 11.65
C ALA A 142 -9.23 3.66 13.01
N VAL A 143 -10.47 3.55 13.48
CA VAL A 143 -10.83 4.01 14.83
C VAL A 143 -11.39 2.84 15.63
N VAL A 144 -10.77 2.59 16.79
CA VAL A 144 -11.16 1.54 17.73
C VAL A 144 -11.45 2.17 19.09
N CYS A 145 -12.47 1.70 19.75
CA CYS A 145 -12.79 2.04 21.13
C CYS A 145 -12.64 0.82 22.03
N VAL A 146 -12.02 1.02 23.19
CA VAL A 146 -11.85 -0.01 24.23
C VAL A 146 -12.47 0.54 25.50
N ASP A 147 -13.29 -0.22 26.19
CA ASP A 147 -13.82 0.20 27.48
C ASP A 147 -12.71 0.29 28.55
N GLU A 148 -12.90 1.06 29.59
CA GLU A 148 -11.87 1.32 30.61
C GLU A 148 -11.38 0.04 31.30
N ALA A 149 -12.24 -0.95 31.46
CA ALA A 149 -11.88 -2.24 32.06
C ALA A 149 -11.16 -3.18 31.08
N GLY A 150 -11.12 -2.83 29.79
CA GLY A 150 -10.49 -3.65 28.74
C GLY A 150 -11.24 -4.95 28.50
N GLN A 151 -12.58 -4.94 28.59
CA GLN A 151 -13.43 -6.11 28.36
C GLN A 151 -13.86 -6.23 26.89
N PHE A 152 -14.08 -5.10 26.24
CA PHE A 152 -14.58 -5.04 24.87
C PHE A 152 -13.71 -4.14 23.99
N VAL A 153 -13.44 -4.59 22.77
CA VAL A 153 -12.71 -3.84 21.75
C VAL A 153 -13.62 -3.66 20.54
N ILE A 154 -14.01 -2.42 20.27
CA ILE A 154 -15.08 -2.07 19.35
C ILE A 154 -14.51 -1.26 18.17
N PRO A 155 -14.45 -1.79 16.94
CA PRO A 155 -14.11 -1.03 15.77
C PRO A 155 -15.25 -0.06 15.43
N LEU A 156 -14.97 1.26 15.44
CA LEU A 156 -15.97 2.30 15.20
C LEU A 156 -15.97 2.82 13.76
N LEU A 157 -14.81 2.90 13.12
CA LEU A 157 -14.64 3.48 11.79
C LEU A 157 -13.60 2.73 10.99
N SER A 158 -13.81 2.67 9.66
CA SER A 158 -12.87 2.08 8.69
C SER A 158 -12.53 0.60 9.00
N GLY A 159 -13.57 -0.18 9.32
CA GLY A 159 -13.45 -1.58 9.77
C GLY A 159 -12.64 -2.46 8.81
N HIS A 160 -13.01 -2.48 7.52
CA HIS A 160 -12.40 -3.31 6.48
C HIS A 160 -11.12 -2.67 5.92
N VAL A 161 -11.31 -1.67 5.05
CA VAL A 161 -10.20 -1.05 4.29
C VAL A 161 -9.24 -0.29 5.21
N GLY A 162 -9.74 0.39 6.23
CA GLY A 162 -8.92 1.06 7.24
C GLY A 162 -8.20 0.09 8.18
N GLY A 163 -8.72 -1.15 8.34
CA GLY A 163 -8.10 -2.19 9.19
C GLY A 163 -8.56 -2.16 10.64
N ALA A 164 -9.62 -1.40 11.01
CA ALA A 164 -10.07 -1.29 12.40
C ALA A 164 -10.55 -2.64 12.97
N ASN A 165 -11.17 -3.51 12.16
CA ASN A 165 -11.61 -4.83 12.62
C ASN A 165 -10.41 -5.70 13.03
N ARG A 166 -9.37 -5.72 12.18
CA ARG A 166 -8.13 -6.46 12.45
C ARG A 166 -7.37 -5.89 13.66
N LEU A 167 -7.32 -4.56 13.79
CA LEU A 167 -6.73 -3.91 14.96
C LEU A 167 -7.51 -4.28 16.23
N ALA A 168 -8.84 -4.32 16.16
CA ALA A 168 -9.68 -4.70 17.28
C ALA A 168 -9.45 -6.17 17.69
N GLU A 169 -9.37 -7.10 16.75
CA GLU A 169 -9.06 -8.51 17.00
C GLU A 169 -7.67 -8.69 17.65
N MET A 170 -6.67 -7.99 17.14
CA MET A 170 -5.30 -8.04 17.68
C MET A 170 -5.24 -7.50 19.10
N VAL A 171 -5.79 -6.31 19.35
CA VAL A 171 -5.83 -5.68 20.67
C VAL A 171 -6.59 -6.59 21.63
N ALA A 172 -7.77 -7.07 21.23
CA ALA A 172 -8.58 -7.97 22.06
C ALA A 172 -7.84 -9.24 22.44
N SER A 173 -7.18 -9.90 21.48
CA SER A 173 -6.36 -11.08 21.74
C SER A 173 -5.24 -10.83 22.73
N GLY A 174 -4.56 -9.67 22.61
CA GLY A 174 -3.43 -9.34 23.47
C GLY A 174 -3.79 -8.94 24.89
N ILE A 175 -4.96 -8.33 25.10
CA ILE A 175 -5.41 -7.92 26.45
C ILE A 175 -6.45 -8.86 27.07
N GLY A 176 -6.84 -9.96 26.37
CA GLY A 176 -7.84 -10.90 26.83
C GLY A 176 -9.27 -10.34 26.78
N ALA A 177 -9.56 -9.44 25.85
CA ALA A 177 -10.86 -8.80 25.65
C ALA A 177 -11.71 -9.52 24.57
N VAL A 178 -12.97 -9.10 24.43
CA VAL A 178 -13.88 -9.55 23.37
C VAL A 178 -13.90 -8.54 22.24
N PRO A 179 -13.54 -8.89 20.99
CA PRO A 179 -13.70 -8.00 19.84
C PRO A 179 -15.17 -7.96 19.43
N VAL A 180 -15.73 -6.75 19.27
CA VAL A 180 -17.14 -6.55 18.90
C VAL A 180 -17.21 -6.12 17.43
N VAL A 181 -16.90 -7.05 16.54
CA VAL A 181 -16.95 -6.81 15.09
C VAL A 181 -18.39 -6.99 14.60
N THR A 182 -18.92 -5.99 13.88
CA THR A 182 -20.32 -5.95 13.44
C THR A 182 -20.48 -5.97 11.92
N THR A 183 -19.38 -5.95 11.17
CA THR A 183 -19.41 -5.91 9.71
C THR A 183 -19.87 -7.26 9.15
N ALA A 184 -20.93 -7.29 8.34
CA ALA A 184 -21.57 -8.51 7.86
C ALA A 184 -20.59 -9.50 7.19
N THR A 185 -19.68 -9.00 6.35
CA THR A 185 -18.67 -9.83 5.67
C THR A 185 -17.69 -10.52 6.63
N ASP A 186 -17.33 -9.86 7.75
CA ASP A 186 -16.46 -10.45 8.77
C ASP A 186 -17.21 -11.44 9.65
N VAL A 187 -18.44 -11.09 10.03
CA VAL A 187 -19.32 -11.98 10.83
C VAL A 187 -19.59 -13.28 10.08
N GLU A 188 -19.85 -13.20 8.77
CA GLU A 188 -20.13 -14.36 7.91
C GLU A 188 -18.86 -15.01 7.34
N LYS A 189 -17.68 -14.44 7.57
CA LYS A 189 -16.37 -14.87 7.01
C LYS A 189 -16.40 -15.02 5.48
N LYS A 190 -17.22 -14.23 4.82
CA LYS A 190 -17.34 -14.24 3.35
C LYS A 190 -16.29 -13.38 2.68
N PHE A 191 -16.00 -13.68 1.43
CA PHE A 191 -15.03 -12.95 0.64
C PHE A 191 -15.44 -11.49 0.45
N ALA A 192 -14.56 -10.57 0.79
CA ALA A 192 -14.72 -9.13 0.61
C ALA A 192 -13.72 -8.62 -0.43
N VAL A 193 -14.24 -8.07 -1.54
CA VAL A 193 -13.42 -7.62 -2.68
C VAL A 193 -12.45 -6.52 -2.29
N ASP A 194 -12.87 -5.56 -1.49
CA ASP A 194 -12.07 -4.41 -1.06
C ASP A 194 -10.94 -4.80 -0.11
N VAL A 195 -11.19 -5.74 0.80
CA VAL A 195 -10.17 -6.31 1.67
C VAL A 195 -9.15 -7.08 0.85
N PHE A 196 -9.63 -7.96 -0.03
CA PHE A 196 -8.76 -8.75 -0.89
C PHE A 196 -7.85 -7.86 -1.76
N ALA A 197 -8.43 -6.85 -2.41
CA ALA A 197 -7.66 -5.92 -3.24
C ALA A 197 -6.60 -5.17 -2.42
N LYS A 198 -6.95 -4.71 -1.21
CA LYS A 198 -6.01 -4.05 -0.31
C LYS A 198 -4.89 -4.98 0.14
N ASP A 199 -5.22 -6.18 0.60
CA ASP A 199 -4.24 -7.15 1.12
C ASP A 199 -3.21 -7.57 0.05
N HIS A 200 -3.57 -7.46 -1.22
CA HIS A 200 -2.72 -7.80 -2.36
C HIS A 200 -2.16 -6.58 -3.10
N GLY A 201 -2.47 -5.34 -2.66
CA GLY A 201 -2.04 -4.12 -3.34
C GLY A 201 -2.66 -3.94 -4.74
N PHE A 202 -3.88 -4.45 -4.97
CA PHE A 202 -4.56 -4.34 -6.25
C PHE A 202 -5.37 -3.05 -6.36
N VAL A 203 -5.35 -2.43 -7.52
CA VAL A 203 -6.18 -1.26 -7.82
C VAL A 203 -7.58 -1.72 -8.21
N ILE A 204 -8.61 -1.21 -7.52
CA ILE A 204 -10.02 -1.43 -7.83
C ILE A 204 -10.44 -0.41 -8.90
N THR A 205 -10.88 -0.87 -10.08
CA THR A 205 -11.24 0.01 -11.19
C THR A 205 -12.62 0.65 -11.07
N ASP A 206 -13.55 -0.01 -10.39
CA ASP A 206 -14.92 0.46 -10.15
C ASP A 206 -15.37 0.11 -8.72
N ARG A 207 -15.45 1.14 -7.87
CA ARG A 207 -15.87 0.99 -6.48
C ARG A 207 -17.35 0.62 -6.32
N LYS A 208 -18.21 1.04 -7.26
CA LYS A 208 -19.64 0.70 -7.23
C LYS A 208 -19.82 -0.79 -7.52
N LEU A 209 -19.19 -1.28 -8.58
CA LEU A 209 -19.24 -2.70 -8.94
C LEU A 209 -18.60 -3.59 -7.85
N ALA A 210 -17.54 -3.12 -7.18
CA ALA A 210 -16.95 -3.83 -6.05
C ALA A 210 -17.96 -4.02 -4.89
N LYS A 211 -18.73 -2.97 -4.56
CA LYS A 211 -19.81 -3.07 -3.55
C LYS A 211 -20.92 -4.04 -3.97
N GLU A 212 -21.32 -3.98 -5.23
CA GLU A 212 -22.37 -4.85 -5.78
C GLU A 212 -21.92 -6.32 -5.77
N ILE A 213 -20.68 -6.62 -6.10
CA ILE A 213 -20.10 -7.97 -6.03
C ILE A 213 -20.07 -8.47 -4.58
N SER A 214 -19.65 -7.64 -3.64
CA SER A 214 -19.66 -8.01 -2.21
C SER A 214 -21.07 -8.30 -1.70
N ALA A 215 -22.07 -7.52 -2.16
CA ALA A 215 -23.47 -7.76 -1.82
C ALA A 215 -24.01 -9.07 -2.44
N ASP A 216 -23.64 -9.39 -3.68
CA ASP A 216 -24.02 -10.66 -4.33
C ASP A 216 -23.44 -11.87 -3.55
N ILE A 217 -22.18 -11.80 -3.14
CA ILE A 217 -21.52 -12.86 -2.35
C ILE A 217 -22.22 -13.05 -0.98
N LEU A 218 -22.58 -11.94 -0.32
CA LEU A 218 -23.35 -11.99 0.93
C LEU A 218 -24.74 -12.63 0.73
N ALA A 219 -25.38 -12.34 -0.39
CA ALA A 219 -26.67 -12.93 -0.75
C ALA A 219 -26.57 -14.40 -1.20
N GLY A 220 -25.37 -14.98 -1.30
CA GLY A 220 -25.15 -16.34 -1.81
C GLY A 220 -25.19 -16.45 -3.34
N GLU A 221 -25.22 -15.33 -4.06
CA GLU A 221 -25.18 -15.31 -5.53
C GLU A 221 -23.76 -15.65 -6.03
N PRO A 222 -23.63 -16.46 -7.09
CA PRO A 222 -22.33 -16.85 -7.63
C PRO A 222 -21.65 -15.69 -8.35
N VAL A 223 -20.34 -15.51 -8.09
CA VAL A 223 -19.48 -14.54 -8.77
C VAL A 223 -18.39 -15.28 -9.54
N GLY A 224 -18.23 -14.95 -10.83
CA GLY A 224 -17.14 -15.49 -11.64
C GLY A 224 -15.81 -14.86 -11.28
N VAL A 225 -14.72 -15.61 -11.39
CA VAL A 225 -13.38 -15.07 -11.23
C VAL A 225 -12.47 -15.53 -12.37
N PHE A 226 -11.73 -14.59 -12.93
CA PHE A 226 -10.77 -14.81 -14.00
C PHE A 226 -9.43 -14.22 -13.60
N THR A 227 -8.37 -14.90 -13.99
CA THR A 227 -7.00 -14.43 -13.75
C THR A 227 -6.19 -14.52 -15.03
N ASP A 228 -5.36 -13.53 -15.30
CA ASP A 228 -4.40 -13.56 -16.38
C ASP A 228 -2.98 -13.76 -15.83
N PHE A 229 -2.04 -14.13 -16.70
CA PHE A 229 -0.62 -14.22 -16.39
C PHE A 229 -0.23 -15.22 -15.28
N GLY A 230 -1.06 -16.24 -15.07
CA GLY A 230 -0.77 -17.27 -14.06
C GLY A 230 -0.86 -16.78 -12.62
N PHE A 231 -1.59 -15.69 -12.39
CA PHE A 231 -1.92 -15.26 -11.03
C PHE A 231 -2.62 -16.39 -10.29
N SER A 232 -2.05 -16.84 -9.21
CA SER A 232 -2.70 -17.73 -8.26
C SER A 232 -2.91 -16.97 -6.95
N ALA A 233 -3.97 -16.17 -6.91
CA ALA A 233 -4.29 -15.35 -5.76
C ALA A 233 -4.73 -16.17 -4.53
N TRP A 234 -5.11 -17.43 -4.74
CA TRP A 234 -5.65 -18.27 -3.67
C TRP A 234 -5.02 -19.66 -3.63
N LYS A 235 -4.74 -20.15 -2.43
CA LYS A 235 -4.49 -21.59 -2.19
C LYS A 235 -5.76 -22.41 -2.38
N LYS A 236 -6.91 -21.83 -2.04
CA LYS A 236 -8.26 -22.36 -2.21
C LYS A 236 -9.17 -21.19 -2.56
N ILE A 237 -9.94 -21.34 -3.63
CA ILE A 237 -10.90 -20.31 -4.06
C ILE A 237 -11.91 -20.07 -2.94
N PRO A 238 -12.14 -18.80 -2.54
CA PRO A 238 -13.13 -18.44 -1.54
C PRO A 238 -14.54 -18.91 -1.91
N GLU A 239 -15.35 -19.21 -0.92
CA GLU A 239 -16.76 -19.58 -1.11
C GLU A 239 -17.51 -18.45 -1.82
N GLY A 240 -18.37 -18.81 -2.77
CA GLY A 240 -19.12 -17.87 -3.62
C GLY A 240 -18.40 -17.42 -4.88
N LEU A 241 -17.08 -17.70 -5.02
CA LEU A 241 -16.33 -17.45 -6.23
C LEU A 241 -16.19 -18.72 -7.09
N PHE A 242 -16.29 -18.56 -8.41
CA PHE A 242 -16.19 -19.66 -9.38
C PHE A 242 -15.16 -19.32 -10.45
N GLU A 243 -14.08 -20.09 -10.51
CA GLU A 243 -13.00 -19.89 -11.49
C GLU A 243 -13.47 -20.21 -12.90
N ASP A 244 -13.08 -19.36 -13.86
CA ASP A 244 -13.35 -19.47 -15.29
C ASP A 244 -14.83 -19.66 -15.67
N ARG A 245 -15.74 -19.31 -14.76
CA ARG A 245 -17.17 -19.34 -14.99
C ARG A 245 -17.74 -17.93 -15.12
N ILE A 246 -18.44 -17.67 -16.23
CA ILE A 246 -19.18 -16.41 -16.42
C ILE A 246 -20.43 -16.43 -15.54
N CYS A 247 -20.53 -15.47 -14.63
CA CYS A 247 -21.67 -15.24 -13.77
C CYS A 247 -22.35 -13.89 -14.08
N LYS A 248 -23.38 -13.53 -13.31
CA LYS A 248 -24.04 -12.22 -13.40
C LYS A 248 -23.03 -11.08 -13.21
N ARG A 249 -22.13 -11.22 -12.22
CA ARG A 249 -20.97 -10.35 -12.00
C ARG A 249 -19.70 -11.17 -11.90
N ASN A 250 -18.58 -10.53 -12.24
CA ASN A 250 -17.31 -11.23 -12.37
C ASN A 250 -16.17 -10.35 -11.85
N LEU A 251 -15.16 -10.99 -11.30
CA LEU A 251 -13.85 -10.41 -10.98
C LEU A 251 -12.85 -10.80 -12.06
N TRP A 252 -12.00 -9.89 -12.46
CA TRP A 252 -10.89 -10.18 -13.35
C TRP A 252 -9.60 -9.57 -12.83
N ILE A 253 -8.68 -10.42 -12.38
CA ILE A 253 -7.35 -10.02 -11.92
C ILE A 253 -6.45 -9.97 -13.15
N THR A 254 -6.05 -8.78 -13.55
CA THR A 254 -5.36 -8.56 -14.82
C THR A 254 -4.58 -7.27 -14.84
N VAL A 255 -3.49 -7.23 -15.61
CA VAL A 255 -2.81 -5.99 -16.01
C VAL A 255 -3.37 -5.42 -17.32
N SER A 256 -4.35 -6.09 -17.93
CA SER A 256 -4.94 -5.65 -19.21
C SER A 256 -5.73 -4.36 -19.07
N GLY A 257 -5.47 -3.40 -19.95
CA GLY A 257 -6.27 -2.20 -20.16
C GLY A 257 -7.48 -2.44 -21.08
N LYS A 258 -7.60 -3.62 -21.69
CA LYS A 258 -8.68 -3.98 -22.64
C LYS A 258 -9.86 -4.59 -21.92
N GLU A 259 -10.99 -4.61 -22.60
CA GLU A 259 -12.18 -5.32 -22.13
C GLU A 259 -12.01 -6.85 -22.14
N LYS A 260 -12.67 -7.52 -21.22
CA LYS A 260 -12.71 -8.99 -21.20
C LYS A 260 -13.64 -9.49 -22.32
N LYS A 261 -13.06 -10.23 -23.27
CA LYS A 261 -13.86 -10.79 -24.38
C LYS A 261 -15.01 -11.64 -23.86
N GLY A 262 -16.21 -11.41 -24.40
CA GLY A 262 -17.41 -12.19 -24.11
C GLY A 262 -18.16 -11.81 -22.84
N ILE A 263 -17.70 -10.80 -22.08
CA ILE A 263 -18.40 -10.30 -20.89
C ILE A 263 -18.51 -8.78 -20.98
N PRO A 264 -19.73 -8.20 -20.87
CA PRO A 264 -19.92 -6.76 -20.87
C PRO A 264 -19.12 -6.07 -19.74
N GLU A 265 -18.56 -4.89 -20.01
CA GLU A 265 -17.70 -4.15 -19.08
C GLU A 265 -18.38 -3.87 -17.74
N ASN A 266 -19.65 -3.50 -17.75
CA ASN A 266 -20.46 -3.26 -16.56
C ASN A 266 -20.73 -4.50 -15.69
N ARG A 267 -20.25 -5.68 -16.09
CA ARG A 267 -20.38 -6.95 -15.38
C ARG A 267 -19.04 -7.53 -14.94
N VAL A 268 -17.92 -6.82 -15.19
CA VAL A 268 -16.57 -7.28 -14.88
C VAL A 268 -15.84 -6.20 -14.08
N LEU A 269 -15.57 -6.49 -12.82
CA LEU A 269 -14.66 -5.67 -12.03
C LEU A 269 -13.21 -6.09 -12.30
N ARG A 270 -12.42 -5.18 -12.81
CA ARG A 270 -10.96 -5.40 -12.91
C ARG A 270 -10.28 -5.06 -11.60
N LEU A 271 -9.47 -5.99 -11.14
CA LEU A 271 -8.51 -5.79 -10.06
C LEU A 271 -7.12 -5.78 -10.70
N ILE A 272 -6.45 -4.63 -10.67
CA ILE A 272 -5.17 -4.45 -11.36
C ILE A 272 -4.03 -4.58 -10.36
N PRO A 273 -3.21 -5.65 -10.46
CA PRO A 273 -2.03 -5.80 -9.63
C PRO A 273 -0.92 -4.84 -10.05
N ARG A 274 -0.23 -4.24 -9.09
CA ARG A 274 0.97 -3.43 -9.34
C ARG A 274 2.20 -4.33 -9.43
N CYS A 275 2.43 -4.89 -10.60
CA CYS A 275 3.50 -5.86 -10.83
C CYS A 275 4.33 -5.59 -12.09
N VAL A 276 4.08 -4.48 -12.77
CA VAL A 276 4.78 -4.09 -13.99
C VAL A 276 5.87 -3.06 -13.69
N ALA A 277 7.11 -3.32 -14.11
CA ALA A 277 8.22 -2.40 -14.08
C ALA A 277 8.44 -1.81 -15.48
N LEU A 278 8.60 -0.49 -15.57
CA LEU A 278 8.96 0.20 -16.80
C LEU A 278 10.48 0.40 -16.86
N GLY A 279 11.09 0.04 -17.98
CA GLY A 279 12.44 0.44 -18.30
C GLY A 279 12.44 1.47 -19.42
N ILE A 280 13.06 2.63 -19.19
CA ILE A 280 12.99 3.76 -20.10
C ILE A 280 14.41 4.25 -20.47
N GLY A 281 14.67 4.35 -21.76
CA GLY A 281 15.87 4.99 -22.30
C GLY A 281 15.48 6.23 -23.07
N CYS A 282 16.22 7.34 -22.89
CA CYS A 282 15.96 8.58 -23.62
C CYS A 282 17.24 9.37 -23.86
N LYS A 283 17.20 10.36 -24.77
CA LYS A 283 18.27 11.33 -24.94
C LYS A 283 18.35 12.26 -23.74
N ARG A 284 19.51 12.89 -23.54
CA ARG A 284 19.68 13.90 -22.49
C ARG A 284 18.77 15.10 -22.73
N GLY A 285 18.08 15.55 -21.69
CA GLY A 285 17.17 16.69 -21.72
C GLY A 285 15.86 16.40 -22.45
N THR A 286 15.41 15.12 -22.51
CA THR A 286 14.10 14.78 -23.07
C THR A 286 12.99 15.30 -22.16
N PRO A 287 12.03 16.10 -22.67
CA PRO A 287 10.91 16.60 -21.89
C PRO A 287 10.00 15.48 -21.38
N VAL A 288 9.37 15.70 -20.22
CA VAL A 288 8.45 14.73 -19.58
C VAL A 288 7.28 14.35 -20.50
N GLU A 289 6.76 15.30 -21.27
CA GLU A 289 5.64 15.06 -22.21
C GLU A 289 5.99 14.02 -23.26
N LYS A 290 7.23 14.04 -23.80
CA LYS A 290 7.68 13.04 -24.77
C LYS A 290 7.82 11.66 -24.13
N ILE A 291 8.33 11.60 -22.91
CA ILE A 291 8.45 10.34 -22.17
C ILE A 291 7.06 9.78 -21.89
N ARG A 292 6.14 10.62 -21.41
CA ARG A 292 4.75 10.24 -21.15
C ARG A 292 4.09 9.70 -22.41
N THR A 293 4.12 10.43 -23.51
CA THR A 293 3.51 10.00 -24.79
C THR A 293 4.07 8.66 -25.23
N ALA A 294 5.39 8.47 -25.20
CA ALA A 294 6.00 7.21 -25.63
C ALA A 294 5.59 6.03 -24.73
N VAL A 295 5.53 6.25 -23.39
CA VAL A 295 5.10 5.19 -22.45
C VAL A 295 3.61 4.89 -22.63
N GLU A 296 2.73 5.90 -22.63
CA GLU A 296 1.29 5.71 -22.80
C GLU A 296 0.98 5.00 -24.12
N SER A 297 1.61 5.42 -25.23
CA SER A 297 1.47 4.77 -26.53
C SER A 297 1.92 3.30 -26.50
N ALA A 298 3.07 3.01 -25.87
CA ALA A 298 3.56 1.63 -25.76
C ALA A 298 2.62 0.77 -24.91
N MET A 299 2.13 1.27 -23.78
CA MET A 299 1.20 0.56 -22.91
C MET A 299 -0.14 0.31 -23.60
N GLU A 300 -0.68 1.30 -24.31
CA GLU A 300 -1.95 1.20 -25.04
C GLU A 300 -1.87 0.19 -26.20
N ARG A 301 -0.82 0.28 -27.06
CA ARG A 301 -0.60 -0.67 -28.16
C ARG A 301 -0.58 -2.12 -27.66
N ASN A 302 0.06 -2.35 -26.52
CA ASN A 302 0.16 -3.67 -25.91
C ASN A 302 -1.04 -4.02 -25.02
N GLY A 303 -1.96 -3.08 -24.83
CA GLY A 303 -3.19 -3.27 -24.06
C GLY A 303 -2.93 -3.49 -22.58
N ILE A 304 -1.94 -2.78 -22.01
CA ILE A 304 -1.56 -2.85 -20.59
C ILE A 304 -2.06 -1.59 -19.88
N ASP A 305 -2.68 -1.79 -18.74
CA ASP A 305 -3.15 -0.71 -17.89
C ASP A 305 -2.01 -0.05 -17.13
N LEU A 306 -1.85 1.27 -17.29
CA LEU A 306 -0.75 2.02 -16.67
C LEU A 306 -0.76 1.95 -15.13
N ARG A 307 -1.93 1.71 -14.52
CA ARG A 307 -2.07 1.53 -13.06
C ARG A 307 -1.39 0.25 -12.54
N SER A 308 -1.01 -0.66 -13.44
CA SER A 308 -0.24 -1.86 -13.08
C SER A 308 1.23 -1.60 -12.81
N VAL A 309 1.72 -0.39 -13.13
CA VAL A 309 3.12 0.00 -12.95
C VAL A 309 3.42 0.21 -11.47
N PHE A 310 4.51 -0.40 -10.98
CA PHE A 310 4.98 -0.19 -9.61
C PHE A 310 6.32 0.54 -9.52
N ALA A 311 7.11 0.61 -10.62
CA ALA A 311 8.37 1.34 -10.67
C ALA A 311 8.75 1.70 -12.11
N ALA A 312 9.50 2.80 -12.26
CA ALA A 312 10.19 3.17 -13.48
C ALA A 312 11.70 3.08 -13.28
N ALA A 313 12.44 2.67 -14.32
CA ALA A 313 13.89 2.49 -14.23
C ALA A 313 14.65 2.92 -15.48
N SER A 314 15.94 3.20 -15.29
CA SER A 314 16.88 3.51 -16.34
C SER A 314 18.31 3.16 -15.92
N ILE A 315 19.29 3.57 -16.74
CA ILE A 315 20.71 3.48 -16.39
C ILE A 315 21.13 4.66 -15.48
N ASP A 316 22.15 4.48 -14.66
CA ASP A 316 22.64 5.44 -13.66
C ASP A 316 23.06 6.81 -14.21
N ILE A 317 23.59 6.87 -15.44
CA ILE A 317 23.89 8.15 -16.14
C ILE A 317 22.64 9.02 -16.33
N LYS A 318 21.42 8.45 -16.15
CA LYS A 318 20.12 9.11 -16.20
C LYS A 318 19.54 9.45 -14.82
N LYS A 319 20.30 9.24 -13.75
CA LYS A 319 19.85 9.49 -12.38
C LYS A 319 19.34 10.93 -12.15
N GLN A 320 19.88 11.91 -12.88
CA GLN A 320 19.49 13.32 -12.79
C GLN A 320 18.69 13.80 -14.02
N GLU A 321 18.14 12.88 -14.81
CA GLU A 321 17.31 13.23 -15.98
C GLU A 321 15.94 13.72 -15.51
N GLN A 322 15.73 15.04 -15.60
CA GLN A 322 14.55 15.70 -15.03
C GLN A 322 13.25 15.12 -15.58
N GLY A 323 13.15 14.87 -16.89
CA GLY A 323 11.95 14.32 -17.50
C GLY A 323 11.57 12.92 -16.96
N LEU A 324 12.56 12.05 -16.66
CA LEU A 324 12.29 10.72 -16.06
C LEU A 324 11.84 10.83 -14.61
N ILE A 325 12.45 11.75 -13.84
CA ILE A 325 12.08 11.99 -12.45
C ILE A 325 10.66 12.55 -12.36
N GLU A 326 10.31 13.53 -13.20
CA GLU A 326 8.96 14.10 -13.25
C GLU A 326 7.92 13.06 -13.66
N PHE A 327 8.21 12.27 -14.69
CA PHE A 327 7.31 11.21 -15.13
C PHE A 327 7.05 10.17 -14.04
N ALA A 328 8.07 9.71 -13.33
CA ALA A 328 7.90 8.78 -12.22
C ALA A 328 7.07 9.39 -11.07
N LYS A 329 7.23 10.70 -10.79
CA LYS A 329 6.40 11.44 -9.83
C LYS A 329 4.95 11.51 -10.27
N GLU A 330 4.66 11.76 -11.53
CA GLU A 330 3.30 11.78 -12.08
C GLU A 330 2.61 10.42 -11.94
N LEU A 331 3.34 9.33 -12.18
CA LEU A 331 2.86 7.96 -11.97
C LEU A 331 2.78 7.56 -10.49
N GLN A 332 3.33 8.38 -9.60
CA GLN A 332 3.46 8.06 -8.18
C GLN A 332 4.21 6.75 -7.91
N VAL A 333 5.29 6.52 -8.66
CA VAL A 333 6.13 5.33 -8.53
C VAL A 333 7.59 5.71 -8.30
N PRO A 334 8.42 4.87 -7.67
CA PRO A 334 9.85 5.11 -7.54
C PRO A 334 10.54 5.12 -8.91
N PHE A 335 11.54 5.99 -9.06
CA PHE A 335 12.48 5.97 -10.17
C PHE A 335 13.80 5.36 -9.71
N LEU A 336 14.19 4.25 -10.30
CA LEU A 336 15.37 3.46 -9.96
C LEU A 336 16.42 3.54 -11.08
N THR A 337 17.69 3.53 -10.71
CA THR A 337 18.78 3.52 -11.70
C THR A 337 19.80 2.44 -11.38
N PHE A 338 20.35 1.82 -12.41
CA PHE A 338 21.30 0.72 -12.33
C PHE A 338 22.57 1.04 -13.12
N SER A 339 23.70 0.59 -12.66
CA SER A 339 24.96 0.69 -13.40
C SER A 339 24.94 -0.17 -14.69
N SER A 340 25.83 0.13 -15.62
CA SER A 340 25.98 -0.70 -16.83
C SER A 340 26.36 -2.16 -16.50
N GLU A 341 27.11 -2.39 -15.42
CA GLU A 341 27.49 -3.72 -14.96
C GLU A 341 26.26 -4.51 -14.45
N GLU A 342 25.44 -3.88 -13.62
CA GLU A 342 24.19 -4.46 -13.12
C GLU A 342 23.23 -4.80 -14.27
N LEU A 343 23.12 -3.92 -15.27
CA LEU A 343 22.28 -4.14 -16.43
C LEU A 343 22.83 -5.27 -17.32
N ASN A 344 24.13 -5.33 -17.55
CA ASN A 344 24.75 -6.43 -18.31
C ASN A 344 24.68 -7.78 -17.60
N GLY A 345 24.61 -7.79 -16.27
CA GLY A 345 24.40 -8.98 -15.46
C GLY A 345 22.96 -9.54 -15.49
N GLN A 346 21.99 -8.83 -16.10
CA GLN A 346 20.62 -9.35 -16.17
C GLN A 346 20.50 -10.54 -17.11
N PRO A 347 19.85 -11.63 -16.68
CA PRO A 347 19.63 -12.80 -17.52
C PRO A 347 18.55 -12.50 -18.57
N GLY A 348 18.73 -13.02 -19.76
CA GLY A 348 17.81 -12.88 -20.87
C GLY A 348 18.55 -12.63 -22.17
N ASP A 349 17.85 -12.81 -23.29
CA ASP A 349 18.33 -12.44 -24.62
C ASP A 349 17.71 -11.08 -24.96
N PHE A 350 18.56 -10.05 -25.00
CA PHE A 350 18.13 -8.68 -25.24
C PHE A 350 18.71 -8.17 -26.55
N PRO A 351 17.90 -7.55 -27.43
CA PRO A 351 18.40 -6.94 -28.65
C PRO A 351 19.47 -5.87 -28.36
N GLU A 352 20.65 -6.05 -28.87
CA GLU A 352 21.80 -5.17 -28.63
C GLU A 352 21.86 -4.03 -29.67
N SER A 353 22.26 -2.84 -29.25
CA SER A 353 22.51 -1.69 -30.08
C SER A 353 23.94 -1.22 -29.88
N GLU A 354 24.75 -1.28 -30.93
CA GLU A 354 26.15 -0.82 -30.88
C GLU A 354 26.28 0.65 -30.47
N PHE A 355 25.35 1.50 -30.92
CA PHE A 355 25.32 2.90 -30.54
C PHE A 355 25.08 3.09 -29.04
N VAL A 356 24.12 2.38 -28.50
CA VAL A 356 23.80 2.41 -27.06
C VAL A 356 24.96 1.84 -26.26
N GLN A 357 25.54 0.72 -26.70
CA GLN A 357 26.69 0.09 -26.06
C GLN A 357 27.90 1.06 -25.95
N LYS A 358 28.22 1.78 -27.02
CA LYS A 358 29.32 2.78 -27.02
C LYS A 358 29.06 3.96 -26.10
N THR A 359 27.79 4.31 -25.90
CA THR A 359 27.40 5.51 -25.13
C THR A 359 27.19 5.20 -23.64
N THR A 360 26.69 4.02 -23.32
CA THR A 360 26.20 3.69 -21.98
C THR A 360 26.90 2.50 -21.34
N GLY A 361 27.71 1.76 -22.08
CA GLY A 361 28.35 0.53 -21.60
C GLY A 361 27.41 -0.69 -21.59
N THR A 362 26.16 -0.55 -22.04
CA THR A 362 25.20 -1.66 -22.21
C THR A 362 24.45 -1.50 -23.53
N GLY A 363 24.18 -2.60 -24.25
CA GLY A 363 23.51 -2.56 -25.55
C GLY A 363 21.99 -2.35 -25.48
N ASN A 364 21.39 -2.55 -24.32
CA ASN A 364 19.96 -2.42 -24.11
C ASN A 364 19.64 -1.90 -22.70
N VAL A 365 19.33 -0.62 -22.59
CA VAL A 365 18.98 0.01 -21.30
C VAL A 365 17.56 -0.36 -20.87
N CYS A 366 16.55 -0.20 -21.73
CA CYS A 366 15.14 -0.27 -21.33
C CYS A 366 14.72 -1.69 -20.89
N GLU A 367 14.99 -2.74 -21.67
CA GLU A 367 14.59 -4.10 -21.25
C GLU A 367 15.38 -4.58 -20.03
N ARG A 368 16.70 -4.33 -20.01
CA ARG A 368 17.54 -4.73 -18.88
C ARG A 368 17.17 -4.02 -17.59
N SER A 369 16.83 -2.73 -17.62
CA SER A 369 16.41 -2.00 -16.44
C SER A 369 15.02 -2.42 -15.95
N ALA A 370 14.06 -2.73 -16.85
CA ALA A 370 12.78 -3.29 -16.48
C ALA A 370 12.91 -4.64 -15.76
N VAL A 371 13.78 -5.54 -16.30
CA VAL A 371 14.06 -6.84 -15.69
C VAL A 371 14.80 -6.67 -14.36
N ALA A 372 15.77 -5.76 -14.27
CA ALA A 372 16.50 -5.51 -13.04
C ALA A 372 15.58 -5.11 -11.89
N VAL A 373 14.62 -4.19 -12.13
CA VAL A 373 13.61 -3.81 -11.13
C VAL A 373 12.74 -4.98 -10.72
N CYS A 374 12.18 -5.72 -11.68
CA CYS A 374 11.33 -6.86 -11.39
C CYS A 374 12.02 -7.91 -10.50
N ARG A 375 13.34 -8.04 -10.61
CA ARG A 375 14.12 -9.02 -9.84
C ARG A 375 14.52 -8.58 -8.46
N LEU A 376 14.39 -7.31 -8.12
CA LEU A 376 14.71 -6.80 -6.77
C LEU A 376 13.81 -7.41 -5.68
N GLY A 377 12.58 -7.79 -6.01
CA GLY A 377 11.59 -8.30 -5.05
C GLY A 377 11.20 -9.77 -5.18
N VAL A 378 11.62 -10.48 -6.24
CA VAL A 378 11.15 -11.84 -6.55
C VAL A 378 12.27 -12.75 -7.09
N ARG A 379 12.03 -14.06 -7.08
CA ARG A 379 12.97 -15.02 -7.69
C ARG A 379 13.09 -14.76 -9.20
N ALA A 380 14.29 -14.89 -9.74
CA ALA A 380 14.60 -14.64 -11.16
C ALA A 380 13.71 -15.39 -12.16
N SER A 381 13.21 -16.57 -11.78
CA SER A 381 12.33 -17.41 -12.61
C SER A 381 10.90 -16.87 -12.76
N GLU A 382 10.53 -15.85 -11.98
CA GLU A 382 9.19 -15.30 -11.93
C GLU A 382 9.05 -13.97 -12.70
N CYS A 383 10.16 -13.44 -13.24
CA CYS A 383 10.17 -12.21 -14.05
C CYS A 383 10.07 -12.54 -15.55
N ARG A 384 9.20 -11.85 -16.26
CA ARG A 384 9.03 -11.96 -17.71
C ARG A 384 8.91 -10.61 -18.39
N ILE A 385 9.43 -10.47 -19.60
CA ILE A 385 9.21 -9.28 -20.43
C ILE A 385 7.76 -9.30 -20.91
N LEU A 386 7.10 -8.18 -20.74
CA LEU A 386 5.72 -7.94 -21.15
C LEU A 386 5.65 -7.09 -22.42
N ILE A 387 6.51 -6.07 -22.52
CA ILE A 387 6.69 -5.23 -23.70
C ILE A 387 8.17 -5.24 -24.04
N HIS A 388 8.51 -5.76 -25.22
CA HIS A 388 9.84 -5.65 -25.79
C HIS A 388 10.14 -4.19 -26.16
N LYS A 389 11.43 -3.86 -26.32
CA LYS A 389 11.88 -2.52 -26.65
C LYS A 389 11.09 -1.92 -27.80
N GLU A 390 10.32 -0.90 -27.52
CA GLU A 390 9.69 -0.01 -28.49
C GLU A 390 10.38 1.34 -28.48
N ALA A 391 10.50 1.99 -29.63
CA ALA A 391 11.14 3.30 -29.78
C ALA A 391 10.19 4.28 -30.43
N GLU A 392 10.02 5.45 -29.81
CA GLU A 392 9.18 6.53 -30.30
C GLU A 392 9.84 7.89 -29.94
N ASP A 393 10.05 8.76 -30.91
CA ASP A 393 10.59 10.13 -30.76
C ASP A 393 11.88 10.25 -29.92
N GLY A 394 12.75 9.24 -29.98
CA GLY A 394 14.02 9.22 -29.24
C GLY A 394 13.90 8.73 -27.79
N VAL A 395 12.74 8.25 -27.40
CA VAL A 395 12.48 7.49 -26.17
C VAL A 395 12.36 6.02 -26.51
N THR A 396 12.93 5.15 -25.68
CA THR A 396 12.77 3.70 -25.77
C THR A 396 12.09 3.22 -24.52
N VAL A 397 11.06 2.37 -24.67
CA VAL A 397 10.25 1.84 -23.57
C VAL A 397 10.27 0.32 -23.64
N ALA A 398 10.39 -0.32 -22.50
CA ALA A 398 10.13 -1.75 -22.32
C ALA A 398 9.42 -1.96 -21.00
N ALA A 399 8.71 -3.07 -20.85
CA ALA A 399 8.07 -3.44 -19.60
C ALA A 399 8.34 -4.89 -19.25
N ALA A 400 8.59 -5.16 -17.99
CA ALA A 400 8.67 -6.50 -17.43
C ALA A 400 7.68 -6.63 -16.27
N TYR A 401 7.23 -7.82 -15.97
CA TYR A 401 6.36 -8.10 -14.84
C TYR A 401 6.87 -9.29 -14.04
N TYR A 402 6.54 -9.33 -12.77
CA TYR A 402 6.74 -10.51 -11.94
C TYR A 402 5.42 -11.23 -11.71
N MET A 403 5.48 -12.57 -11.70
CA MET A 403 4.32 -13.39 -11.39
C MET A 403 4.07 -13.40 -9.88
N ILE A 404 2.84 -13.13 -9.48
CA ILE A 404 2.41 -13.26 -8.09
C ILE A 404 2.18 -14.76 -7.84
N GLY A 405 3.09 -15.38 -7.08
CA GLY A 405 3.17 -16.82 -6.93
C GLY A 405 2.07 -17.44 -6.08
N LYS A 406 1.98 -18.80 -6.13
CA LYS A 406 1.04 -19.65 -5.36
C LYS A 406 1.25 -19.61 -3.84
N SER A 407 2.28 -18.98 -3.32
CA SER A 407 2.70 -19.09 -1.92
C SER A 407 2.04 -18.10 -0.98
N GLY A 408 1.14 -17.22 -1.44
CA GLY A 408 0.55 -16.20 -0.57
C GLY A 408 1.57 -15.21 0.00
N GLU A 409 2.77 -15.14 -0.56
CA GLU A 409 3.73 -14.08 -0.28
C GLU A 409 3.18 -12.79 -0.88
N LYS A 410 2.94 -11.81 -0.02
CA LYS A 410 2.37 -10.51 -0.34
C LYS A 410 3.16 -9.86 -1.46
N CYS A 411 2.47 -9.40 -2.50
CA CYS A 411 3.02 -8.55 -3.52
C CYS A 411 3.64 -7.32 -2.86
N GLY A 412 4.97 -7.21 -2.90
CA GLY A 412 5.69 -5.95 -2.74
C GLY A 412 5.62 -5.18 -1.44
N SER A 413 5.00 -5.66 -0.37
CA SER A 413 5.11 -5.02 0.93
C SER A 413 6.18 -5.73 1.76
N GLY A 414 7.43 -5.29 1.67
CA GLY A 414 8.39 -5.60 2.71
C GLY A 414 9.53 -6.56 2.36
N ARG A 415 10.13 -6.50 1.16
CA ARG A 415 11.53 -6.85 1.03
C ARG A 415 12.34 -5.58 0.75
N LYS A 416 13.29 -5.30 1.63
CA LYS A 416 14.26 -4.23 1.52
C LYS A 416 14.85 -4.20 0.12
N ILE A 417 14.70 -3.08 -0.56
CA ILE A 417 15.65 -2.68 -1.59
C ILE A 417 16.84 -2.12 -0.82
N GLU A 418 17.78 -2.98 -0.41
CA GLU A 418 19.04 -2.52 0.12
C GLU A 418 19.72 -1.68 -0.96
N ARG A 419 19.98 -0.43 -0.64
CA ARG A 419 20.92 0.38 -1.40
C ARG A 419 22.28 -0.24 -1.23
N ILE A 420 22.86 -0.72 -2.30
CA ILE A 420 24.31 -0.81 -2.41
C ILE A 420 24.76 0.63 -2.63
N GLU A 421 25.53 1.16 -1.68
CA GLU A 421 26.18 2.48 -1.73
C GLU A 421 27.13 2.61 -2.96
#